data_b7e9304411ea7f5d3e12810155ae3084
#
_entry.id   b7e9304411ea7f5d3e12810155ae3084
#
_cell.length_a   1.000
_cell.length_b   1.000
_cell.length_c   1.000
_cell.angle_alpha   90.00
_cell.angle_beta   90.00
_cell.angle_gamma   90.00
#
_symmetry.space_group_name_H-M   'P 1'
#
loop_
_entity.id
_entity.type
_entity.pdbx_description
1 polymer ?
#
loop_
_entity_poly.entity_id
_entity_poly.type
_entity_poly.pdbx_seq_one_letter_code
_entity_poly.pdbx_strand_id
1 'polypeptide(L)'
;MLRLILTTAAVLTLLAPEAAANFCPRPLHRATRLVIVTVPDMTSVKATVHIFTRKTPADASWERAGLPEPAVVGAAGIGWSEDFDHLAKEDEPIKREGDKRTPAGIFRVAGPFGFEASKLGGYTKLQAGKSFCVDDPTSALYGRIVDKRLAATTKSSEDMAAVPGLKRGLLVDYPARRGAKAGSCIFIHVWDGAEAGTKARIGMPEERITMLQEWSGKGFTAIAILSENTADRFKGCLPLNSATSSSDKPAALPVPNPRRAKDQRAELGQ
;
A
#
# COMPACT_ATOMS: atom_id res chain seq x y z
N MET A 1 17.91 -51.89 61.89
CA MET A 1 16.88 -51.64 60.89
C MET A 1 16.91 -50.16 60.54
N LEU A 2 17.59 -49.81 59.45
CA LEU A 2 17.76 -48.40 58.98
C LEU A 2 16.77 -48.16 57.87
N ARG A 3 15.77 -47.25 58.07
CA ARG A 3 14.77 -46.84 57.05
C ARG A 3 15.35 -45.70 56.22
N LEU A 4 15.60 -45.99 54.99
CA LEU A 4 15.98 -44.98 54.00
C LEU A 4 14.73 -44.26 53.50
N ILE A 5 14.62 -42.96 53.74
CA ILE A 5 13.55 -42.11 53.21
C ILE A 5 14.04 -41.50 51.87
N LEU A 6 13.47 -41.97 50.76
CA LEU A 6 13.67 -41.34 49.46
C LEU A 6 12.75 -40.15 49.33
N THR A 7 13.30 -38.95 49.28
CA THR A 7 12.55 -37.71 48.93
C THR A 7 12.64 -37.53 47.39
N THR A 8 11.53 -37.73 46.70
CA THR A 8 11.37 -37.39 45.26
C THR A 8 11.14 -35.89 45.12
N ALA A 9 12.14 -35.17 44.59
CA ALA A 9 11.99 -33.80 44.18
C ALA A 9 11.22 -33.73 42.85
N ALA A 10 10.01 -33.19 42.84
CA ALA A 10 9.27 -32.91 41.61
C ALA A 10 9.83 -31.65 40.94
N VAL A 11 10.46 -31.82 39.79
CA VAL A 11 10.90 -30.71 38.94
C VAL A 11 9.69 -30.18 38.18
N LEU A 12 9.17 -29.02 38.60
CA LEU A 12 8.11 -28.28 37.93
C LEU A 12 8.73 -27.56 36.73
N THR A 13 8.65 -28.12 35.53
CA THR A 13 9.05 -27.45 34.29
C THR A 13 7.99 -26.38 34.01
N LEU A 14 8.33 -25.12 34.25
CA LEU A 14 7.59 -23.96 33.79
C LEU A 14 7.69 -23.93 32.26
N LEU A 15 6.65 -24.40 31.57
CA LEU A 15 6.44 -24.15 30.14
C LEU A 15 6.20 -22.63 29.98
N ALA A 16 7.24 -21.89 29.59
CA ALA A 16 7.06 -20.53 29.13
C ALA A 16 6.10 -20.58 27.93
N PRO A 17 5.08 -19.71 27.86
CA PRO A 17 4.23 -19.63 26.67
C PRO A 17 5.14 -19.27 25.50
N GLU A 18 5.23 -20.15 24.49
CA GLU A 18 5.81 -19.78 23.20
C GLU A 18 5.08 -18.55 22.72
N ALA A 19 5.78 -17.40 22.68
CA ALA A 19 5.29 -16.21 22.05
C ALA A 19 4.95 -16.59 20.60
N ALA A 20 3.67 -16.65 20.27
CA ALA A 20 3.22 -16.91 18.92
C ALA A 20 3.99 -15.96 18.01
N ALA A 21 4.89 -16.47 17.18
CA ALA A 21 5.67 -15.69 16.25
C ALA A 21 4.67 -14.95 15.36
N ASN A 22 4.51 -13.64 15.57
CA ASN A 22 3.62 -12.81 14.78
C ASN A 22 4.07 -12.90 13.33
N PHE A 23 3.41 -13.74 12.55
CA PHE A 23 3.75 -13.94 11.15
C PHE A 23 3.27 -12.72 10.35
N CYS A 24 4.17 -11.76 10.16
CA CYS A 24 3.85 -10.57 9.41
C CYS A 24 3.62 -10.90 7.92
N PRO A 25 2.71 -10.17 7.22
CA PRO A 25 2.47 -10.37 5.82
C PRO A 25 3.72 -10.26 4.95
N ARG A 26 3.82 -11.14 3.93
CA ARG A 26 5.00 -11.28 3.07
C ARG A 26 5.59 -9.97 2.52
N PRO A 27 4.80 -8.97 2.09
CA PRO A 27 5.36 -7.71 1.61
C PRO A 27 6.27 -7.02 2.63
N LEU A 28 5.98 -7.15 3.94
CA LEU A 28 6.77 -6.54 5.01
C LEU A 28 8.13 -7.23 5.20
N HIS A 29 8.27 -8.52 4.90
CA HIS A 29 9.54 -9.24 5.10
C HIS A 29 10.70 -8.67 4.30
N ARG A 30 10.44 -8.09 3.13
CA ARG A 30 11.45 -7.51 2.24
C ARG A 30 11.49 -5.99 2.27
N ALA A 31 10.48 -5.37 2.87
CA ALA A 31 10.32 -3.92 2.83
C ALA A 31 11.40 -3.21 3.66
N THR A 32 12.01 -2.21 3.07
CA THR A 32 12.79 -1.19 3.77
C THR A 32 12.08 0.16 3.77
N ARG A 33 10.93 0.23 3.08
CA ARG A 33 10.04 1.38 3.01
C ARG A 33 8.60 0.93 3.22
N LEU A 34 7.86 1.71 3.98
CA LEU A 34 6.48 1.38 4.33
C LEU A 34 5.62 2.64 4.23
N VAL A 35 4.58 2.55 3.43
CA VAL A 35 3.48 3.52 3.36
C VAL A 35 2.34 2.96 4.20
N ILE A 36 1.81 3.72 5.14
CA ILE A 36 0.60 3.35 5.88
C ILE A 36 -0.48 4.37 5.55
N VAL A 37 -1.58 3.90 4.99
CA VAL A 37 -2.80 4.67 4.73
C VAL A 37 -3.80 4.32 5.81
N THR A 38 -4.15 5.28 6.66
CA THR A 38 -5.15 5.10 7.70
C THR A 38 -6.41 5.89 7.40
N VAL A 39 -7.56 5.30 7.67
CA VAL A 39 -8.87 5.95 7.68
C VAL A 39 -9.48 5.82 9.07
N PRO A 40 -10.33 6.77 9.52
CA PRO A 40 -11.00 6.66 10.84
C PRO A 40 -11.79 5.36 11.00
N ASP A 41 -12.56 5.00 9.97
CA ASP A 41 -13.37 3.77 9.91
C ASP A 41 -13.44 3.22 8.47
N MET A 42 -14.05 2.03 8.29
CA MET A 42 -14.10 1.36 6.98
C MET A 42 -14.95 2.09 5.93
N THR A 43 -15.77 3.09 6.32
CA THR A 43 -16.64 3.86 5.42
C THR A 43 -16.09 5.24 5.10
N SER A 44 -15.07 5.67 5.83
CA SER A 44 -14.45 7.00 5.67
C SER A 44 -13.71 7.12 4.34
N VAL A 45 -13.89 8.26 3.66
CA VAL A 45 -13.19 8.61 2.42
C VAL A 45 -11.86 9.29 2.69
N LYS A 46 -11.83 10.18 3.72
CA LYS A 46 -10.61 10.89 4.12
C LYS A 46 -9.63 9.92 4.77
N ALA A 47 -8.40 10.04 4.37
CA ALA A 47 -7.30 9.21 4.86
C ALA A 47 -6.07 10.04 5.22
N THR A 48 -5.19 9.45 6.01
CA THR A 48 -3.88 9.98 6.32
C THR A 48 -2.81 8.99 5.86
N VAL A 49 -1.78 9.50 5.20
CA VAL A 49 -0.61 8.71 4.79
C VAL A 49 0.55 8.97 5.71
N HIS A 50 1.13 7.91 6.25
CA HIS A 50 2.37 7.93 7.01
C HIS A 50 3.42 7.12 6.26
N ILE A 51 4.67 7.58 6.28
CA ILE A 51 5.78 6.89 5.64
C ILE A 51 6.87 6.57 6.65
N PHE A 52 7.46 5.38 6.50
CA PHE A 52 8.48 4.85 7.40
C PHE A 52 9.60 4.19 6.61
N THR A 53 10.81 4.24 7.16
CA THR A 53 11.99 3.53 6.65
C THR A 53 12.58 2.63 7.71
N ARG A 54 13.31 1.62 7.27
CA ARG A 54 14.26 0.86 8.10
C ARG A 54 15.51 0.57 7.27
N LYS A 55 16.66 0.39 7.91
CA LYS A 55 17.95 0.22 7.24
C LYS A 55 18.00 -1.07 6.43
N THR A 56 17.54 -2.17 7.05
CA THR A 56 17.49 -3.49 6.42
C THR A 56 16.14 -4.17 6.67
N PRO A 57 15.74 -5.17 5.88
CA PRO A 57 14.54 -5.95 6.14
C PRO A 57 14.55 -6.71 7.47
N ALA A 58 15.73 -6.97 8.05
CA ALA A 58 15.87 -7.66 9.33
C ALA A 58 15.65 -6.75 10.55
N ASP A 59 15.69 -5.43 10.36
CA ASP A 59 15.47 -4.48 11.46
C ASP A 59 14.00 -4.54 11.89
N ALA A 60 13.78 -4.74 13.18
CA ALA A 60 12.43 -4.78 13.77
C ALA A 60 11.79 -3.39 13.85
N SER A 61 12.60 -2.33 13.98
CA SER A 61 12.14 -0.96 14.17
C SER A 61 11.99 -0.21 12.86
N TRP A 62 10.93 0.59 12.76
CA TRP A 62 10.67 1.52 11.68
C TRP A 62 10.85 2.95 12.17
N GLU A 63 11.53 3.77 11.39
CA GLU A 63 11.70 5.20 11.63
C GLU A 63 10.73 5.99 10.76
N ARG A 64 10.04 6.97 11.33
CA ARG A 64 9.16 7.84 10.57
C ARG A 64 9.98 8.70 9.59
N ALA A 65 9.59 8.69 8.32
CA ALA A 65 10.33 9.37 7.24
C ALA A 65 9.68 10.69 6.77
N GLY A 66 8.76 11.27 7.54
CA GLY A 66 8.12 12.55 7.22
C GLY A 66 6.90 12.82 8.09
N LEU A 67 6.25 13.96 7.87
CA LEU A 67 4.98 14.30 8.51
C LEU A 67 3.84 13.48 7.88
N PRO A 68 2.73 13.29 8.61
CA PRO A 68 1.50 12.74 8.04
C PRO A 68 0.99 13.62 6.89
N GLU A 69 0.52 12.99 5.82
CA GLU A 69 0.04 13.67 4.62
C GLU A 69 -1.43 13.33 4.36
N PRO A 70 -2.24 14.30 3.91
CA PRO A 70 -3.64 14.05 3.59
C PRO A 70 -3.76 13.18 2.34
N ALA A 71 -4.77 12.30 2.36
CA ALA A 71 -5.13 11.44 1.25
C ALA A 71 -6.63 11.17 1.23
N VAL A 72 -7.10 10.56 0.16
CA VAL A 72 -8.46 10.01 0.05
C VAL A 72 -8.39 8.57 -0.45
N VAL A 73 -9.38 7.78 -0.08
CA VAL A 73 -9.56 6.40 -0.55
C VAL A 73 -10.81 6.28 -1.42
N GLY A 74 -11.29 5.09 -1.65
CA GLY A 74 -12.49 4.82 -2.43
C GLY A 74 -13.71 5.60 -1.93
N ALA A 75 -14.60 5.99 -2.84
CA ALA A 75 -15.81 6.76 -2.51
C ALA A 75 -16.75 6.04 -1.53
N ALA A 76 -16.61 4.72 -1.36
CA ALA A 76 -17.30 3.92 -0.35
C ALA A 76 -16.37 3.49 0.82
N GLY A 77 -15.20 4.13 0.98
CA GLY A 77 -14.23 3.81 2.00
C GLY A 77 -13.29 2.67 1.60
N ILE A 78 -12.96 1.80 2.56
CA ILE A 78 -12.11 0.61 2.35
C ILE A 78 -12.88 -0.69 2.58
N GLY A 79 -12.34 -1.82 2.13
CA GLY A 79 -12.91 -3.15 2.36
C GLY A 79 -11.80 -4.20 2.35
N TRP A 80 -11.92 -5.24 3.18
CA TRP A 80 -10.93 -6.29 3.28
C TRP A 80 -10.68 -6.96 1.93
N SER A 81 -9.43 -7.01 1.51
CA SER A 81 -9.07 -7.78 0.31
C SER A 81 -9.20 -9.28 0.58
N GLU A 82 -9.31 -10.07 -0.49
CA GLU A 82 -9.46 -11.54 -0.40
C GLU A 82 -8.34 -12.20 0.41
N ASP A 83 -7.09 -11.69 0.34
CA ASP A 83 -5.97 -12.25 1.11
C ASP A 83 -6.07 -11.97 2.62
N PHE A 84 -6.93 -11.03 3.03
CA PHE A 84 -7.09 -10.59 4.41
C PHE A 84 -8.55 -10.67 4.91
N ASP A 85 -9.45 -11.30 4.16
CA ASP A 85 -10.88 -11.44 4.51
C ASP A 85 -11.09 -12.24 5.79
N HIS A 86 -10.19 -13.18 6.10
CA HIS A 86 -10.15 -13.93 7.35
C HIS A 86 -9.95 -13.05 8.60
N LEU A 87 -9.52 -11.81 8.42
CA LEU A 87 -9.39 -10.81 9.49
C LEU A 87 -10.68 -10.00 9.67
N ALA A 88 -11.64 -10.07 8.72
CA ALA A 88 -12.87 -9.31 8.77
C ALA A 88 -13.77 -9.76 9.91
N LYS A 89 -14.46 -8.82 10.56
CA LYS A 89 -15.62 -9.10 11.40
C LYS A 89 -16.87 -9.17 10.54
N GLU A 90 -17.98 -9.68 11.11
CA GLU A 90 -19.23 -9.94 10.38
C GLU A 90 -19.81 -8.67 9.71
N ASP A 91 -19.64 -7.52 10.32
CA ASP A 91 -20.13 -6.21 9.85
C ASP A 91 -19.15 -5.45 8.95
N GLU A 92 -17.95 -5.99 8.75
CA GLU A 92 -16.92 -5.31 7.98
C GLU A 92 -16.97 -5.66 6.47
N PRO A 93 -16.86 -4.67 5.59
CA PRO A 93 -16.99 -4.90 4.15
C PRO A 93 -15.81 -5.69 3.58
N ILE A 94 -16.12 -6.66 2.72
CA ILE A 94 -15.15 -7.35 1.87
C ILE A 94 -15.09 -6.66 0.52
N LYS A 95 -13.89 -6.40 0.02
CA LYS A 95 -13.62 -5.76 -1.26
C LYS A 95 -14.19 -6.57 -2.43
N ARG A 96 -14.93 -5.90 -3.32
CA ARG A 96 -15.47 -6.44 -4.57
C ARG A 96 -15.16 -5.53 -5.75
N GLU A 97 -15.14 -6.10 -6.96
CA GLU A 97 -15.02 -5.29 -8.18
C GLU A 97 -16.22 -4.34 -8.31
N GLY A 98 -15.95 -3.06 -8.64
CA GLY A 98 -16.98 -2.04 -8.83
C GLY A 98 -17.59 -1.45 -7.54
N ASP A 99 -17.20 -1.90 -6.35
CA ASP A 99 -17.76 -1.47 -5.06
C ASP A 99 -17.28 -0.07 -4.58
N LYS A 100 -16.37 0.55 -5.32
CA LYS A 100 -15.73 1.83 -4.98
C LYS A 100 -15.01 1.85 -3.62
N ARG A 101 -14.58 0.68 -3.10
CA ARG A 101 -13.80 0.55 -1.88
C ARG A 101 -12.34 0.30 -2.21
N THR A 102 -11.43 1.00 -1.56
CA THR A 102 -10.00 0.67 -1.62
C THR A 102 -9.74 -0.60 -0.83
N PRO A 103 -8.93 -1.56 -1.34
CA PRO A 103 -8.67 -2.80 -0.60
C PRO A 103 -7.90 -2.55 0.68
N ALA A 104 -8.42 -3.05 1.81
CA ALA A 104 -7.72 -3.10 3.08
C ALA A 104 -6.78 -4.32 3.13
N GLY A 105 -5.60 -4.14 3.70
CA GLY A 105 -4.56 -5.17 3.79
C GLY A 105 -3.16 -4.60 3.58
N ILE A 106 -2.20 -5.48 3.33
CA ILE A 106 -0.79 -5.12 3.14
C ILE A 106 -0.30 -5.66 1.80
N PHE A 107 0.18 -4.75 0.93
CA PHE A 107 0.56 -5.03 -0.44
C PHE A 107 1.96 -4.50 -0.75
N ARG A 108 2.52 -4.89 -1.89
CA ARG A 108 3.73 -4.30 -2.44
C ARG A 108 3.38 -3.08 -3.29
N VAL A 109 4.22 -2.05 -3.27
CA VAL A 109 4.23 -1.00 -4.30
C VAL A 109 5.13 -1.48 -5.43
N ALA A 110 4.55 -1.67 -6.62
CA ALA A 110 5.24 -2.32 -7.75
C ALA A 110 6.17 -1.36 -8.50
N GLY A 111 5.76 -0.11 -8.71
CA GLY A 111 6.59 0.88 -9.39
C GLY A 111 5.85 2.16 -9.76
N PRO A 112 6.60 3.21 -10.16
CA PRO A 112 6.02 4.47 -10.58
C PRO A 112 5.48 4.41 -12.01
N PHE A 113 4.50 5.26 -12.31
CA PHE A 113 3.97 5.47 -13.65
C PHE A 113 3.59 6.94 -13.87
N GLY A 114 3.36 7.32 -15.11
CA GLY A 114 2.80 8.62 -15.49
C GLY A 114 2.79 8.87 -16.99
N PHE A 115 2.32 10.06 -17.40
CA PHE A 115 2.21 10.44 -18.82
C PHE A 115 3.54 10.94 -19.38
N GLU A 116 4.31 11.64 -18.56
CA GLU A 116 5.62 12.16 -18.95
C GLU A 116 6.70 11.07 -18.89
N ALA A 117 7.77 11.25 -19.64
CA ALA A 117 8.94 10.38 -19.54
C ALA A 117 9.64 10.56 -18.18
N SER A 118 10.23 9.49 -17.64
CA SER A 118 10.97 9.53 -16.38
C SER A 118 12.14 8.56 -16.41
N LYS A 119 13.22 8.92 -15.69
CA LYS A 119 14.41 8.08 -15.49
C LYS A 119 14.31 7.20 -14.21
N LEU A 120 13.16 7.23 -13.52
CA LEU A 120 12.95 6.39 -12.32
C LEU A 120 12.97 4.90 -12.68
N GLY A 121 13.64 4.10 -11.87
CA GLY A 121 13.70 2.65 -12.06
C GLY A 121 12.29 2.01 -12.02
N GLY A 122 12.00 1.11 -12.97
CA GLY A 122 10.70 0.44 -13.05
C GLY A 122 9.53 1.34 -13.47
N TYR A 123 9.82 2.53 -14.02
CA TYR A 123 8.79 3.48 -14.45
C TYR A 123 8.02 2.97 -15.67
N THR A 124 6.70 3.09 -15.62
CA THR A 124 5.80 2.78 -16.73
C THR A 124 5.24 4.07 -17.32
N LYS A 125 5.65 4.41 -18.57
CA LYS A 125 5.06 5.54 -19.29
C LYS A 125 3.68 5.14 -19.82
N LEU A 126 2.64 5.86 -19.40
CA LEU A 126 1.28 5.68 -19.91
C LEU A 126 1.07 6.50 -21.19
N GLN A 127 0.40 5.91 -22.17
CA GLN A 127 0.08 6.54 -23.46
C GLN A 127 -1.39 6.37 -23.78
N ALA A 128 -2.06 7.46 -24.17
CA ALA A 128 -3.47 7.46 -24.55
C ALA A 128 -3.74 6.44 -25.68
N GLY A 129 -4.78 5.65 -25.52
CA GLY A 129 -5.14 4.60 -26.47
C GLY A 129 -4.16 3.42 -26.55
N LYS A 130 -3.16 3.34 -25.62
CA LYS A 130 -2.16 2.26 -25.61
C LYS A 130 -2.00 1.57 -24.27
N SER A 131 -2.29 2.24 -23.16
CA SER A 131 -2.06 1.73 -21.80
C SER A 131 -3.40 1.48 -21.12
N PHE A 132 -3.81 0.23 -21.08
CA PHE A 132 -5.10 -0.18 -20.52
C PHE A 132 -4.91 -1.03 -19.27
N CYS A 133 -5.65 -0.74 -18.20
CA CYS A 133 -5.78 -1.66 -17.08
C CYS A 133 -7.04 -2.51 -17.24
N VAL A 134 -6.88 -3.84 -17.22
CA VAL A 134 -8.00 -4.78 -17.43
C VAL A 134 -8.76 -4.99 -16.13
N ASP A 135 -10.03 -4.62 -16.11
CA ASP A 135 -10.97 -4.77 -14.98
C ASP A 135 -12.06 -5.85 -15.23
N ASP A 136 -11.87 -6.66 -16.27
CA ASP A 136 -12.70 -7.84 -16.56
C ASP A 136 -12.28 -9.03 -15.67
N PRO A 137 -13.05 -9.41 -14.65
CA PRO A 137 -12.69 -10.49 -13.73
C PRO A 137 -12.72 -11.89 -14.37
N THR A 138 -13.26 -12.02 -15.59
CA THR A 138 -13.27 -13.30 -16.33
C THR A 138 -12.00 -13.47 -17.18
N SER A 139 -11.25 -12.40 -17.40
CA SER A 139 -10.03 -12.41 -18.21
C SER A 139 -8.83 -12.99 -17.46
N ALA A 140 -7.94 -13.66 -18.19
CA ALA A 140 -6.62 -14.03 -17.68
C ALA A 140 -5.69 -12.81 -17.48
N LEU A 141 -6.09 -11.65 -18.02
CA LEU A 141 -5.36 -10.37 -17.91
C LEU A 141 -5.90 -9.48 -16.79
N TYR A 142 -6.83 -9.97 -15.98
CA TYR A 142 -7.46 -9.21 -14.90
C TYR A 142 -6.41 -8.54 -13.99
N GLY A 143 -6.57 -7.23 -13.76
CA GLY A 143 -5.65 -6.41 -12.97
C GLY A 143 -4.33 -6.06 -13.64
N ARG A 144 -4.10 -6.45 -14.90
CA ARG A 144 -2.86 -6.16 -15.63
C ARG A 144 -2.99 -4.90 -16.48
N ILE A 145 -1.86 -4.19 -16.60
CA ILE A 145 -1.70 -3.12 -17.58
C ILE A 145 -1.21 -3.75 -18.87
N VAL A 146 -1.95 -3.53 -19.95
CA VAL A 146 -1.73 -4.15 -21.26
C VAL A 146 -1.84 -3.14 -22.40
N ASP A 147 -1.38 -3.51 -23.58
CA ASP A 147 -1.58 -2.72 -24.79
C ASP A 147 -3.03 -2.85 -25.33
N LYS A 148 -3.39 -1.98 -26.29
CA LYS A 148 -4.72 -1.94 -26.90
C LYS A 148 -5.16 -3.27 -27.51
N ARG A 149 -4.25 -4.04 -28.11
CA ARG A 149 -4.60 -5.31 -28.76
C ARG A 149 -5.04 -6.35 -27.74
N LEU A 150 -4.33 -6.44 -26.63
CA LEU A 150 -4.70 -7.34 -25.53
C LEU A 150 -5.96 -6.85 -24.81
N ALA A 151 -6.10 -5.54 -24.57
CA ALA A 151 -7.31 -4.96 -23.98
C ALA A 151 -8.55 -5.27 -24.81
N ALA A 152 -8.46 -5.24 -26.15
CA ALA A 152 -9.57 -5.56 -27.05
C ALA A 152 -10.04 -7.03 -26.97
N THR A 153 -9.29 -7.94 -26.35
CA THR A 153 -9.68 -9.34 -26.11
C THR A 153 -10.44 -9.53 -24.79
N THR A 154 -10.63 -8.47 -24.01
CA THR A 154 -11.32 -8.47 -22.72
C THR A 154 -12.68 -7.77 -22.84
N LYS A 155 -13.61 -8.08 -21.92
CA LYS A 155 -14.93 -7.46 -21.90
C LYS A 155 -14.90 -6.01 -21.38
N SER A 156 -13.90 -5.70 -20.53
CA SER A 156 -13.76 -4.39 -19.88
C SER A 156 -12.31 -4.08 -19.59
N SER A 157 -11.92 -2.83 -19.85
CA SER A 157 -10.60 -2.27 -19.51
C SER A 157 -10.66 -0.73 -19.51
N GLU A 158 -9.88 -0.09 -18.66
CA GLU A 158 -9.80 1.37 -18.56
C GLU A 158 -8.55 1.88 -19.30
N ASP A 159 -8.72 2.83 -20.24
CA ASP A 159 -7.58 3.57 -20.79
C ASP A 159 -7.01 4.47 -19.69
N MET A 160 -5.87 4.09 -19.16
CA MET A 160 -5.27 4.77 -18.01
C MET A 160 -4.88 6.22 -18.33
N ALA A 161 -4.49 6.52 -19.58
CA ALA A 161 -4.10 7.86 -19.95
C ALA A 161 -5.31 8.78 -20.27
N ALA A 162 -6.52 8.22 -20.34
CA ALA A 162 -7.76 9.01 -20.42
C ALA A 162 -8.24 9.49 -19.04
N VAL A 163 -7.63 9.03 -17.94
CA VAL A 163 -7.98 9.42 -16.57
C VAL A 163 -6.98 10.48 -16.08
N PRO A 164 -7.39 11.78 -15.93
CA PRO A 164 -6.46 12.87 -15.61
C PRO A 164 -5.63 12.64 -14.34
N GLY A 165 -6.23 12.05 -13.29
CA GLY A 165 -5.55 11.74 -12.04
C GLY A 165 -4.41 10.71 -12.20
N LEU A 166 -4.40 9.90 -13.28
CA LEU A 166 -3.35 8.92 -13.55
C LEU A 166 -2.14 9.52 -14.27
N LYS A 167 -2.08 10.86 -14.45
CA LYS A 167 -0.91 11.54 -15.02
C LYS A 167 0.39 11.25 -14.25
N ARG A 168 0.28 10.81 -12.99
CA ARG A 168 1.38 10.44 -12.11
C ARG A 168 0.87 9.51 -11.01
N GLY A 169 1.61 8.45 -10.70
CA GLY A 169 1.18 7.53 -9.65
C GLY A 169 2.15 6.39 -9.40
N LEU A 170 1.72 5.48 -8.53
CA LEU A 170 2.40 4.25 -8.15
C LEU A 170 1.46 3.07 -8.29
N LEU A 171 1.93 2.00 -8.88
CA LEU A 171 1.20 0.73 -8.99
C LEU A 171 1.22 0.02 -7.63
N VAL A 172 0.07 -0.44 -7.17
CA VAL A 172 -0.04 -1.38 -6.06
C VAL A 172 -0.16 -2.79 -6.64
N ASP A 173 0.75 -3.68 -6.24
CA ASP A 173 0.75 -5.08 -6.65
C ASP A 173 -0.38 -5.82 -5.91
N TYR A 174 -1.59 -5.55 -6.36
CA TYR A 174 -2.82 -6.12 -5.80
C TYR A 174 -3.14 -7.44 -6.47
N PRO A 175 -3.41 -8.52 -5.71
CA PRO A 175 -3.64 -9.86 -6.26
C PRO A 175 -5.02 -9.98 -6.89
N ALA A 176 -5.19 -9.41 -8.11
CA ALA A 176 -6.40 -9.56 -8.90
C ALA A 176 -6.50 -11.00 -9.44
N ARG A 177 -7.21 -11.88 -8.74
CA ARG A 177 -7.37 -13.28 -9.14
C ARG A 177 -8.52 -13.43 -10.11
N ARG A 178 -8.28 -14.10 -11.23
CA ARG A 178 -9.33 -14.43 -12.21
C ARG A 178 -10.49 -15.18 -11.56
N GLY A 179 -11.71 -14.69 -11.78
CA GLY A 179 -12.94 -15.29 -11.24
C GLY A 179 -13.33 -14.84 -9.84
N ALA A 180 -12.40 -14.31 -9.04
CA ALA A 180 -12.67 -13.90 -7.66
C ALA A 180 -13.53 -12.64 -7.55
N LYS A 181 -13.51 -11.76 -8.58
CA LYS A 181 -14.19 -10.44 -8.56
C LYS A 181 -13.81 -9.59 -7.34
N ALA A 182 -12.58 -9.74 -6.87
CA ALA A 182 -12.09 -9.13 -5.63
C ALA A 182 -11.54 -7.71 -5.81
N GLY A 183 -11.61 -7.16 -7.02
CA GLY A 183 -11.08 -5.84 -7.38
C GLY A 183 -9.81 -5.90 -8.19
N SER A 184 -9.51 -4.81 -8.90
CA SER A 184 -8.37 -4.68 -9.81
C SER A 184 -7.90 -3.23 -9.91
N CYS A 185 -6.78 -3.00 -10.60
CA CYS A 185 -6.33 -1.66 -11.02
C CYS A 185 -6.17 -0.69 -9.84
N ILE A 186 -5.49 -1.14 -8.78
CA ILE A 186 -5.26 -0.37 -7.56
C ILE A 186 -3.99 0.47 -7.70
N PHE A 187 -4.13 1.77 -7.49
CA PHE A 187 -3.05 2.75 -7.66
C PHE A 187 -3.03 3.77 -6.53
N ILE A 188 -1.86 4.38 -6.29
CA ILE A 188 -1.74 5.67 -5.62
C ILE A 188 -1.59 6.70 -6.73
N HIS A 189 -2.45 7.72 -6.81
CA HIS A 189 -2.47 8.66 -7.92
C HIS A 189 -2.85 10.08 -7.49
N VAL A 190 -2.78 11.05 -8.40
CA VAL A 190 -3.19 12.41 -8.13
C VAL A 190 -4.70 12.47 -7.91
N TRP A 191 -5.13 13.06 -6.83
CA TRP A 191 -6.54 13.20 -6.45
C TRP A 191 -7.25 14.33 -7.20
N ASP A 192 -8.58 14.31 -7.16
CA ASP A 192 -9.43 15.39 -7.65
C ASP A 192 -9.76 16.43 -6.54
N GLY A 193 -9.21 16.23 -5.34
CA GLY A 193 -9.37 17.08 -4.16
C GLY A 193 -9.53 16.29 -2.87
N ALA A 194 -9.40 16.97 -1.74
CA ALA A 194 -9.39 16.37 -0.40
C ALA A 194 -10.73 15.75 0.04
N GLU A 195 -11.82 16.06 -0.67
CA GLU A 195 -13.16 15.55 -0.39
C GLU A 195 -13.63 14.52 -1.43
N ALA A 196 -12.89 14.37 -2.53
CA ALA A 196 -13.28 13.52 -3.65
C ALA A 196 -12.80 12.10 -3.46
N GLY A 197 -13.70 11.17 -3.14
CA GLY A 197 -13.39 9.75 -3.10
C GLY A 197 -13.04 9.19 -4.47
N THR A 198 -12.14 8.20 -4.50
CA THR A 198 -11.68 7.55 -5.74
C THR A 198 -12.59 6.39 -6.16
N LYS A 199 -12.31 5.81 -7.33
CA LYS A 199 -12.97 4.56 -7.81
C LYS A 199 -12.51 3.27 -7.08
N ALA A 200 -11.76 3.31 -6.03
CA ALA A 200 -11.16 2.21 -5.26
C ALA A 200 -9.62 2.31 -5.18
N ARG A 201 -9.09 3.50 -5.32
CA ARG A 201 -7.65 3.81 -5.36
C ARG A 201 -7.29 4.72 -4.19
N ILE A 202 -6.04 5.12 -4.09
CA ILE A 202 -5.57 6.10 -3.12
C ILE A 202 -5.25 7.40 -3.87
N GLY A 203 -5.89 8.50 -3.50
CA GLY A 203 -5.66 9.83 -4.07
C GLY A 203 -4.83 10.70 -3.13
N MET A 204 -3.86 11.45 -3.67
CA MET A 204 -3.03 12.40 -2.92
C MET A 204 -2.70 13.64 -3.78
N PRO A 205 -2.25 14.76 -3.16
CA PRO A 205 -1.71 15.91 -3.91
C PRO A 205 -0.57 15.50 -4.85
N GLU A 206 -0.47 16.15 -6.03
CA GLU A 206 0.49 15.78 -7.06
C GLU A 206 1.94 15.85 -6.59
N GLU A 207 2.29 16.91 -5.85
CA GLU A 207 3.64 17.09 -5.30
C GLU A 207 4.01 15.95 -4.33
N ARG A 208 3.03 15.38 -3.61
CA ARG A 208 3.24 14.25 -2.69
C ARG A 208 3.44 12.94 -3.46
N ILE A 209 2.72 12.75 -4.56
CA ILE A 209 2.95 11.62 -5.46
C ILE A 209 4.35 11.68 -6.06
N THR A 210 4.82 12.86 -6.47
CA THR A 210 6.19 13.04 -7.01
C THR A 210 7.24 12.61 -5.98
N MET A 211 7.10 13.05 -4.74
CA MET A 211 7.99 12.65 -3.65
C MET A 211 7.95 11.15 -3.37
N LEU A 212 6.74 10.56 -3.36
CA LEU A 212 6.57 9.12 -3.13
C LEU A 212 7.19 8.28 -4.26
N GLN A 213 7.11 8.72 -5.51
CA GLN A 213 7.74 8.03 -6.64
C GLN A 213 9.26 7.94 -6.47
N GLU A 214 9.91 9.06 -6.14
CA GLU A 214 11.36 9.11 -5.90
C GLU A 214 11.78 8.33 -4.65
N TRP A 215 11.00 8.46 -3.59
CA TRP A 215 11.30 7.82 -2.30
C TRP A 215 11.11 6.30 -2.39
N SER A 216 10.02 5.82 -2.99
CA SER A 216 9.72 4.39 -3.11
C SER A 216 10.74 3.65 -3.98
N GLY A 217 11.29 4.31 -5.01
CA GLY A 217 12.31 3.74 -5.90
C GLY A 217 13.65 3.42 -5.23
N LYS A 218 13.88 3.89 -4.01
CA LYS A 218 15.14 3.65 -3.26
C LYS A 218 15.17 2.33 -2.48
N GLY A 219 14.13 1.49 -2.54
CA GLY A 219 14.08 0.20 -1.85
C GLY A 219 12.76 -0.52 -2.05
N PHE A 220 12.67 -1.75 -1.52
CA PHE A 220 11.42 -2.50 -1.58
C PHE A 220 10.38 -1.81 -0.68
N THR A 221 9.27 -1.39 -1.30
CA THR A 221 8.22 -0.63 -0.63
C THR A 221 6.98 -1.49 -0.42
N ALA A 222 6.49 -1.55 0.82
CA ALA A 222 5.18 -2.07 1.17
C ALA A 222 4.19 -0.94 1.41
N ILE A 223 2.90 -1.22 1.24
CA ILE A 223 1.79 -0.34 1.62
C ILE A 223 0.81 -1.12 2.49
N ALA A 224 0.43 -0.54 3.62
CA ALA A 224 -0.66 -1.00 4.47
C ALA A 224 -1.84 -0.04 4.34
N ILE A 225 -3.05 -0.55 4.14
CA ILE A 225 -4.28 0.24 4.01
C ILE A 225 -5.26 -0.30 5.05
N LEU A 226 -5.56 0.50 6.07
CA LEU A 226 -6.27 0.03 7.27
C LEU A 226 -7.16 1.15 7.84
N SER A 227 -8.21 0.78 8.57
CA SER A 227 -8.84 1.72 9.49
C SER A 227 -8.13 1.69 10.85
N GLU A 228 -8.26 2.78 11.62
CA GLU A 228 -7.69 2.87 12.96
C GLU A 228 -8.16 1.71 13.83
N ASN A 229 -9.42 1.30 13.71
CA ASN A 229 -10.02 0.18 14.45
C ASN A 229 -9.51 -1.21 14.04
N THR A 230 -8.86 -1.34 12.86
CA THR A 230 -8.37 -2.62 12.34
C THR A 230 -6.85 -2.75 12.42
N ALA A 231 -6.17 -1.68 12.71
CA ALA A 231 -4.71 -1.61 12.78
C ALA A 231 -4.11 -2.60 13.79
N ASP A 232 -4.79 -2.82 14.91
CA ASP A 232 -4.36 -3.76 15.96
C ASP A 232 -4.30 -5.23 15.48
N ARG A 233 -4.98 -5.59 14.38
CA ARG A 233 -4.91 -6.94 13.78
C ARG A 233 -3.54 -7.25 13.19
N PHE A 234 -2.72 -6.21 12.96
CA PHE A 234 -1.34 -6.31 12.51
C PHE A 234 -0.33 -5.87 13.58
N LYS A 235 -0.73 -5.98 14.88
CA LYS A 235 0.11 -5.60 16.01
C LYS A 235 1.45 -6.34 15.98
N GLY A 236 2.55 -5.60 16.16
CA GLY A 236 3.91 -6.12 16.06
C GLY A 236 4.48 -6.16 14.65
N CYS A 237 3.66 -6.01 13.59
CA CYS A 237 4.11 -5.93 12.21
C CYS A 237 4.25 -4.51 11.68
N LEU A 238 3.48 -3.57 12.21
CA LEU A 238 3.42 -2.18 11.79
C LEU A 238 3.79 -1.21 12.92
N PRO A 239 4.42 -0.07 12.63
CA PRO A 239 4.82 0.92 13.62
C PRO A 239 3.67 1.83 14.05
N LEU A 240 2.47 1.29 14.30
CA LEU A 240 1.27 2.07 14.56
C LEU A 240 1.25 2.72 15.95
N ASN A 241 1.93 2.11 16.92
CA ASN A 241 2.03 2.65 18.29
C ASN A 241 3.02 3.83 18.40
N SER A 242 3.86 4.05 17.38
CA SER A 242 4.75 5.21 17.30
C SER A 242 4.05 6.48 16.79
N ALA A 243 2.79 6.34 16.35
CA ALA A 243 2.02 7.47 15.80
C ALA A 243 1.58 8.49 16.85
N THR A 244 1.52 8.09 18.13
CA THR A 244 1.05 8.94 19.24
C THR A 244 2.18 9.55 20.08
N SER A 245 3.44 9.14 19.89
CA SER A 245 4.57 9.74 20.62
C SER A 245 5.03 11.02 19.90
N SER A 246 4.66 12.17 20.47
CA SER A 246 4.98 13.50 19.97
C SER A 246 6.47 13.93 20.16
N SER A 247 7.36 13.02 20.54
CA SER A 247 8.75 13.33 20.90
C SER A 247 9.78 13.09 19.80
N ASP A 248 9.45 12.36 18.73
CA ASP A 248 10.41 12.10 17.67
C ASP A 248 10.26 13.15 16.56
N LYS A 249 11.23 14.09 16.50
CA LYS A 249 11.34 15.04 15.40
C LYS A 249 11.51 14.25 14.09
N PRO A 250 10.56 14.31 13.15
CA PRO A 250 10.64 13.53 11.92
C PRO A 250 11.84 13.98 11.11
N ALA A 251 12.60 13.04 10.55
CA ALA A 251 13.58 13.35 9.53
C ALA A 251 12.84 13.99 8.34
N ALA A 252 13.22 15.23 7.98
CA ALA A 252 12.62 15.92 6.86
C ALA A 252 12.80 15.09 5.59
N LEU A 253 11.72 14.83 4.84
CA LEU A 253 11.84 14.35 3.47
C LEU A 253 12.67 15.38 2.69
N PRO A 254 13.58 14.94 1.82
CA PRO A 254 14.31 15.87 0.97
C PRO A 254 13.29 16.61 0.10
N VAL A 255 13.20 17.92 0.32
CA VAL A 255 12.39 18.80 -0.53
C VAL A 255 12.94 18.68 -1.95
N PRO A 256 12.10 18.44 -2.98
CA PRO A 256 12.56 18.41 -4.35
C PRO A 256 13.30 19.72 -4.65
N ASN A 257 14.55 19.64 -5.10
CA ASN A 257 15.32 20.83 -5.44
C ASN A 257 14.66 21.50 -6.66
N PRO A 258 14.07 22.70 -6.52
CA PRO A 258 13.35 23.37 -7.58
C PRO A 258 14.25 23.67 -8.81
N ARG A 259 15.57 23.68 -8.64
CA ARG A 259 16.52 23.82 -9.74
C ARG A 259 16.59 22.57 -10.60
N ARG A 260 16.51 21.36 -10.03
CA ARG A 260 16.50 20.11 -10.78
C ARG A 260 15.25 19.93 -11.67
N ALA A 261 14.13 20.47 -11.23
CA ALA A 261 12.89 20.45 -12.02
C ALA A 261 12.95 21.40 -13.25
N LYS A 262 13.73 22.51 -13.16
CA LYS A 262 13.96 23.44 -14.28
C LYS A 262 14.97 22.87 -15.28
N ASP A 263 16.05 22.22 -14.80
CA ASP A 263 17.08 21.64 -15.67
C ASP A 263 16.53 20.47 -16.49
N GLN A 264 15.62 19.66 -15.92
CA GLN A 264 14.92 18.59 -16.68
C GLN A 264 13.98 19.11 -17.77
N ARG A 265 13.40 20.30 -17.59
CA ARG A 265 12.61 20.95 -18.65
C ARG A 265 13.47 21.54 -19.77
N ALA A 266 14.67 22.04 -19.44
CA ALA A 266 15.60 22.62 -20.41
C ALA A 266 16.25 21.53 -21.30
N GLU A 267 16.54 20.35 -20.74
CA GLU A 267 17.13 19.22 -21.52
C GLU A 267 16.13 18.49 -22.46
N LEU A 268 14.83 18.66 -22.24
CA LEU A 268 13.79 18.04 -23.08
C LEU A 268 13.22 18.97 -24.15
N GLY A 269 13.70 20.21 -24.23
CA GLY A 269 13.26 21.25 -25.18
C GLY A 269 14.22 21.52 -26.33
N GLN A 270 15.17 20.62 -26.65
CA GLN A 270 16.01 20.65 -27.86
C GLN A 270 15.77 19.44 -28.73
#